data_290dc29fd9cd4fdcc7e3d2700e1d5477
#
_entry.id   290dc29fd9cd4fdcc7e3d2700e1d5477
#
_cell.length_a   1.000
_cell.length_b   1.000
_cell.length_c   1.000
_cell.angle_alpha   90.00
_cell.angle_beta   90.00
_cell.angle_gamma   90.00
#
_symmetry.space_group_name_H-M   'P 1'
#
loop_
_entity.id
_entity.type
_entity.pdbx_description
1 polymer ?
#
loop_
_entity_poly.entity_id
_entity_poly.type
_entity_poly.pdbx_seq_one_letter_code
_entity_poly.pdbx_strand_id
1 'polypeptide(L)'
;VLLIGTAACAFWMFRGEYQIGLTALMTVWIIACPCALLLCSTFTYGNMLTILSANGCFVKNAAVLERMRNIDTMVFDKTGTLTSTRESSVDFIGRTVKGYEWEALGALANLSIHPLSCAVSQYIGKVSKTEISDFVYHEGQGIAGRCGNLQIRLGSQQWMGLKRNIAQEHASVFAEINGEVLGYFEIRNQYRPGILDMLLEVKKQQDIYLLSGDADAERKNLMPVFGESHLFFNQLPEQKTNQIEAWQSTGNTVMMLGDGLNDANAFSKSDVGVAVIENQHHFLPPCDVILEAKGLKNLPALMKYVRQGRTTLLLAFTFSVMYNLIGLYFAVQGMLTPVVAAILMPISTVSIVGISFFMSRYFAKQQNLQI
;
A
#
# COMPACT_ATOMS: atom_id res chain seq x y z
N VAL A 1 -35.45 -2.68 -23.47
CA VAL A 1 -35.07 -2.34 -24.85
C VAL A 1 -35.95 -3.03 -25.86
N LEU A 2 -36.00 -4.38 -25.88
CA LEU A 2 -36.86 -5.14 -26.81
C LEU A 2 -38.32 -4.72 -26.74
N LEU A 3 -38.89 -4.59 -25.54
CA LEU A 3 -40.27 -4.14 -25.32
C LEU A 3 -40.55 -2.73 -25.87
N ILE A 4 -39.60 -1.80 -25.69
CA ILE A 4 -39.75 -0.43 -26.20
C ILE A 4 -39.70 -0.40 -27.71
N GLY A 5 -38.76 -1.12 -28.33
CA GLY A 5 -38.67 -1.19 -29.80
C GLY A 5 -39.89 -1.84 -30.45
N THR A 6 -40.35 -2.98 -29.86
CA THR A 6 -41.59 -3.63 -30.39
C THR A 6 -42.82 -2.81 -30.17
N ALA A 7 -42.94 -2.10 -29.03
CA ALA A 7 -44.09 -1.20 -28.80
C ALA A 7 -44.09 -0.02 -29.74
N ALA A 8 -42.92 0.60 -30.01
CA ALA A 8 -42.80 1.69 -31.01
C ALA A 8 -43.16 1.20 -32.40
N CYS A 9 -42.67 0.03 -32.80
CA CYS A 9 -43.01 -0.58 -34.09
C CYS A 9 -44.54 -0.82 -34.22
N ALA A 10 -45.16 -1.44 -33.23
CA ALA A 10 -46.60 -1.70 -33.20
C ALA A 10 -47.41 -0.40 -33.29
N PHE A 11 -47.01 0.63 -32.53
CA PHE A 11 -47.68 1.94 -32.58
C PHE A 11 -47.69 2.57 -33.99
N TRP A 12 -46.56 2.56 -34.68
CA TRP A 12 -46.46 3.10 -36.03
C TRP A 12 -47.15 2.23 -37.07
N MET A 13 -47.13 0.90 -36.91
CA MET A 13 -47.89 -0.03 -37.73
C MET A 13 -49.41 0.20 -37.62
N PHE A 14 -49.95 0.43 -36.42
CA PHE A 14 -51.36 0.79 -36.23
C PHE A 14 -51.76 2.12 -36.92
N ARG A 15 -50.80 3.03 -37.09
CA ARG A 15 -50.99 4.28 -37.83
C ARG A 15 -50.85 4.14 -39.35
N GLY A 16 -50.53 2.94 -39.84
CA GLY A 16 -50.30 2.69 -41.26
C GLY A 16 -48.92 3.04 -41.79
N GLU A 17 -48.01 3.50 -40.91
CA GLU A 17 -46.66 3.95 -41.26
C GLU A 17 -45.65 2.81 -41.07
N TYR A 18 -45.72 1.74 -41.88
CA TYR A 18 -44.92 0.52 -41.74
C TYR A 18 -43.41 0.77 -41.81
N GLN A 19 -42.96 1.67 -42.72
CA GLN A 19 -41.54 1.99 -42.87
C GLN A 19 -40.99 2.68 -41.63
N ILE A 20 -41.74 3.61 -41.03
CA ILE A 20 -41.32 4.30 -39.80
C ILE A 20 -41.28 3.31 -38.65
N GLY A 21 -42.23 2.39 -38.55
CA GLY A 21 -42.24 1.34 -37.52
C GLY A 21 -41.01 0.43 -37.56
N LEU A 22 -40.66 -0.05 -38.73
CA LEU A 22 -39.43 -0.87 -38.90
C LEU A 22 -38.16 -0.08 -38.62
N THR A 23 -38.10 1.16 -39.11
CA THR A 23 -36.97 2.06 -38.84
C THR A 23 -36.82 2.32 -37.34
N ALA A 24 -37.92 2.65 -36.64
CA ALA A 24 -37.92 2.88 -35.20
C ALA A 24 -37.45 1.64 -34.43
N LEU A 25 -37.93 0.44 -34.79
CA LEU A 25 -37.52 -0.82 -34.17
C LEU A 25 -36.01 -1.03 -34.28
N MET A 26 -35.45 -0.94 -35.49
CA MET A 26 -34.01 -1.13 -35.74
C MET A 26 -33.17 -0.08 -35.01
N THR A 27 -33.60 1.19 -35.06
CA THR A 27 -32.86 2.30 -34.44
C THR A 27 -32.86 2.20 -32.91
N VAL A 28 -33.98 1.82 -32.28
CA VAL A 28 -34.07 1.56 -30.85
C VAL A 28 -33.13 0.46 -30.44
N TRP A 29 -33.06 -0.64 -31.19
CA TRP A 29 -32.14 -1.74 -30.86
C TRP A 29 -30.68 -1.35 -30.99
N ILE A 30 -30.32 -0.51 -31.94
CA ILE A 30 -28.95 -0.01 -32.11
C ILE A 30 -28.61 0.93 -30.96
N ILE A 31 -29.41 1.97 -30.67
CA ILE A 31 -29.10 2.99 -29.66
C ILE A 31 -29.06 2.42 -28.23
N ALA A 32 -29.92 1.45 -27.97
CA ALA A 32 -30.03 0.88 -26.63
C ALA A 32 -28.94 -0.16 -26.28
N CYS A 33 -27.95 -0.35 -27.14
CA CYS A 33 -26.77 -1.16 -26.79
C CYS A 33 -26.02 -0.54 -25.60
N PRO A 34 -25.74 -1.29 -24.51
CA PRO A 34 -25.06 -0.76 -23.35
C PRO A 34 -23.52 -0.73 -23.50
N CYS A 35 -23.00 -0.73 -24.75
CA CYS A 35 -21.57 -0.87 -25.03
C CYS A 35 -20.71 0.19 -24.32
N ALA A 36 -21.15 1.45 -24.35
CA ALA A 36 -20.50 2.57 -23.71
C ALA A 36 -20.48 2.43 -22.16
N LEU A 37 -21.53 1.85 -21.60
CA LEU A 37 -21.70 1.63 -20.18
C LEU A 37 -20.71 0.60 -19.62
N LEU A 38 -20.48 -0.49 -20.36
CA LEU A 38 -19.52 -1.54 -20.00
C LEU A 38 -18.07 -1.03 -20.04
N LEU A 39 -17.75 -0.12 -20.96
CA LEU A 39 -16.42 0.42 -21.11
C LEU A 39 -16.09 1.52 -20.09
N CYS A 40 -17.09 2.18 -19.50
CA CYS A 40 -16.92 3.26 -18.55
C CYS A 40 -16.03 2.89 -17.35
N SER A 41 -16.31 1.77 -16.69
CA SER A 41 -15.54 1.31 -15.54
C SER A 41 -14.12 0.89 -15.94
N THR A 42 -13.99 0.19 -17.05
CA THR A 42 -12.69 -0.32 -17.54
C THR A 42 -11.73 0.83 -17.82
N PHE A 43 -12.17 1.85 -18.56
CA PHE A 43 -11.31 3.01 -18.86
C PHE A 43 -11.03 3.87 -17.64
N THR A 44 -12.03 4.10 -16.79
CA THR A 44 -11.83 4.89 -15.57
C THR A 44 -10.81 4.23 -14.66
N TYR A 45 -10.99 2.95 -14.32
CA TYR A 45 -10.05 2.24 -13.46
C TYR A 45 -8.69 2.04 -14.13
N GLY A 46 -8.64 1.79 -15.44
CA GLY A 46 -7.38 1.69 -16.17
C GLY A 46 -6.54 2.96 -16.07
N ASN A 47 -7.16 4.15 -16.28
CA ASN A 47 -6.49 5.43 -16.10
C ASN A 47 -6.04 5.65 -14.65
N MET A 48 -6.87 5.27 -13.67
CA MET A 48 -6.52 5.40 -12.26
C MET A 48 -5.33 4.53 -11.89
N LEU A 49 -5.30 3.26 -12.33
CA LEU A 49 -4.18 2.35 -12.09
C LEU A 49 -2.87 2.90 -12.67
N THR A 50 -2.92 3.48 -13.87
CA THR A 50 -1.77 4.10 -14.51
C THR A 50 -1.23 5.26 -13.68
N ILE A 51 -2.10 6.15 -13.21
CA ILE A 51 -1.71 7.33 -12.41
C ILE A 51 -1.17 6.89 -11.03
N LEU A 52 -1.80 5.93 -10.37
CA LEU A 52 -1.32 5.38 -9.10
C LEU A 52 0.06 4.76 -9.26
N SER A 53 0.27 3.97 -10.32
CA SER A 53 1.56 3.35 -10.64
C SER A 53 2.66 4.40 -10.88
N ALA A 54 2.37 5.50 -11.59
CA ALA A 54 3.31 6.60 -11.78
C ALA A 54 3.71 7.28 -10.46
N ASN A 55 2.90 7.14 -9.41
CA ASN A 55 3.17 7.65 -8.06
C ASN A 55 3.71 6.57 -7.09
N GLY A 56 4.19 5.44 -7.61
CA GLY A 56 4.77 4.36 -6.82
C GLY A 56 3.74 3.54 -6.03
N CYS A 57 2.46 3.59 -6.41
CA CYS A 57 1.38 2.81 -5.82
C CYS A 57 0.84 1.81 -6.85
N PHE A 58 1.26 0.55 -6.73
CA PHE A 58 0.91 -0.52 -7.67
C PHE A 58 -0.24 -1.34 -7.11
N VAL A 59 -1.42 -1.14 -7.66
CA VAL A 59 -2.65 -1.83 -7.24
C VAL A 59 -2.91 -3.02 -8.15
N LYS A 60 -3.22 -4.17 -7.59
CA LYS A 60 -3.36 -5.45 -8.28
C LYS A 60 -4.42 -5.44 -9.38
N ASN A 61 -5.58 -4.86 -9.13
CA ASN A 61 -6.70 -4.80 -10.08
C ASN A 61 -7.77 -3.78 -9.65
N ALA A 62 -8.78 -3.59 -10.51
CA ALA A 62 -9.89 -2.66 -10.27
C ALA A 62 -10.73 -3.00 -9.02
N ALA A 63 -10.89 -4.29 -8.68
CA ALA A 63 -11.65 -4.70 -7.50
C ALA A 63 -10.97 -4.24 -6.20
N VAL A 64 -9.64 -4.20 -6.17
CA VAL A 64 -8.88 -3.65 -5.06
C VAL A 64 -9.13 -2.15 -4.93
N LEU A 65 -9.18 -1.38 -6.03
CA LEU A 65 -9.53 0.04 -6.00
C LEU A 65 -10.91 0.28 -5.37
N GLU A 66 -11.88 -0.57 -5.69
CA GLU A 66 -13.23 -0.48 -5.11
C GLU A 66 -13.22 -0.74 -3.60
N ARG A 67 -12.42 -1.71 -3.13
CA ARG A 67 -12.23 -1.96 -1.70
C ARG A 67 -11.51 -0.81 -1.01
N MET A 68 -10.40 -0.31 -1.59
CA MET A 68 -9.66 0.85 -1.07
C MET A 68 -10.55 2.08 -0.86
N ARG A 69 -11.51 2.30 -1.74
CA ARG A 69 -12.45 3.44 -1.63
C ARG A 69 -13.25 3.41 -0.34
N ASN A 70 -13.60 2.23 0.14
CA ASN A 70 -14.51 2.02 1.26
C ASN A 70 -13.78 1.88 2.61
N ILE A 71 -12.45 1.97 2.62
CA ILE A 71 -11.63 1.87 3.84
C ILE A 71 -12.00 2.98 4.82
N ASP A 72 -12.33 2.59 6.03
CA ASP A 72 -12.58 3.46 7.19
C ASP A 72 -11.50 3.31 8.27
N THR A 73 -10.83 2.17 8.33
CA THR A 73 -9.83 1.82 9.32
C THR A 73 -8.49 1.50 8.66
N MET A 74 -7.43 2.20 9.07
CA MET A 74 -6.06 1.94 8.62
C MET A 74 -5.19 1.45 9.77
N VAL A 75 -4.54 0.33 9.55
CA VAL A 75 -3.65 -0.31 10.52
C VAL A 75 -2.23 -0.25 9.98
N PHE A 76 -1.33 0.27 10.78
CA PHE A 76 0.07 0.44 10.42
C PHE A 76 0.95 -0.50 11.24
N ASP A 77 1.82 -1.26 10.56
CA ASP A 77 2.99 -1.82 11.24
C ASP A 77 4.01 -0.71 11.48
N LYS A 78 4.86 -0.86 12.50
CA LYS A 78 5.88 0.14 12.84
C LYS A 78 7.14 -0.06 12.01
N THR A 79 7.76 -1.22 12.17
CA THR A 79 9.12 -1.50 11.70
C THR A 79 9.14 -1.78 10.20
N GLY A 80 10.03 -1.09 9.45
CA GLY A 80 10.06 -1.19 7.98
C GLY A 80 8.93 -0.46 7.27
N THR A 81 7.87 -0.03 7.98
CA THR A 81 6.70 0.69 7.42
C THR A 81 6.77 2.17 7.79
N LEU A 82 6.50 2.53 9.05
CA LEU A 82 6.61 3.91 9.53
C LEU A 82 8.08 4.33 9.72
N THR A 83 8.93 3.37 10.06
CA THR A 83 10.37 3.57 10.19
C THR A 83 11.12 3.06 8.96
N SER A 84 12.27 3.68 8.67
CA SER A 84 13.20 3.19 7.63
C SER A 84 14.04 2.04 8.19
N THR A 85 14.22 0.99 7.40
CA THR A 85 15.19 -0.07 7.71
C THR A 85 16.63 0.33 7.36
N ARG A 86 16.80 1.39 6.56
CA ARG A 86 18.11 1.88 6.09
C ARG A 86 18.65 3.05 6.89
N GLU A 87 17.79 3.87 7.45
CA GLU A 87 18.16 5.07 8.22
C GLU A 87 17.93 4.78 9.71
N SER A 88 18.74 3.87 10.26
CA SER A 88 18.84 3.72 11.71
C SER A 88 20.00 4.56 12.21
N SER A 89 19.78 5.38 13.23
CA SER A 89 20.90 5.91 14.01
C SER A 89 21.43 4.81 14.92
N VAL A 90 22.73 4.59 14.85
CA VAL A 90 23.42 3.62 15.69
C VAL A 90 24.41 4.37 16.55
N ASP A 91 24.34 4.17 17.86
CA ASP A 91 25.29 4.71 18.80
C ASP A 91 25.97 3.54 19.55
N PHE A 92 27.30 3.56 19.67
CA PHE A 92 28.02 2.57 20.48
C PHE A 92 28.19 3.10 21.88
N ILE A 93 27.72 2.33 22.85
CA ILE A 93 27.84 2.64 24.29
C ILE A 93 28.68 1.56 24.96
N GLY A 94 29.88 1.94 25.38
CA GLY A 94 30.83 1.00 25.97
C GLY A 94 32.20 1.60 26.19
N ARG A 95 33.20 0.73 26.40
CA ARG A 95 34.61 1.16 26.51
C ARG A 95 35.16 1.62 25.15
N THR A 96 36.23 2.35 25.16
CA THR A 96 36.96 2.68 23.93
C THR A 96 37.39 1.41 23.21
N VAL A 97 36.95 1.26 21.96
CA VAL A 97 37.23 0.13 21.07
C VAL A 97 38.45 0.48 20.20
N LYS A 98 39.41 -0.43 20.09
CA LYS A 98 40.63 -0.23 19.30
C LYS A 98 40.34 -0.45 17.80
N GLY A 99 41.18 0.10 16.93
CA GLY A 99 40.92 0.01 15.46
C GLY A 99 40.79 -1.42 14.94
N TYR A 100 41.67 -2.35 15.38
CA TYR A 100 41.61 -3.77 14.99
C TYR A 100 40.35 -4.48 15.54
N GLU A 101 39.83 -4.05 16.70
CA GLU A 101 38.59 -4.58 17.28
C GLU A 101 37.39 -4.13 16.44
N TRP A 102 37.38 -2.85 16.01
CA TRP A 102 36.36 -2.35 15.07
C TRP A 102 36.36 -3.11 13.75
N GLU A 103 37.54 -3.35 13.16
CA GLU A 103 37.66 -4.14 11.94
C GLU A 103 37.10 -5.55 12.10
N ALA A 104 37.41 -6.20 13.22
CA ALA A 104 36.94 -7.55 13.52
C ALA A 104 35.42 -7.60 13.72
N LEU A 105 34.84 -6.66 14.48
CA LEU A 105 33.39 -6.55 14.68
C LEU A 105 32.66 -6.26 13.36
N GLY A 106 33.19 -5.35 12.55
CA GLY A 106 32.63 -5.00 11.25
C GLY A 106 32.68 -6.14 10.24
N ALA A 107 33.79 -6.90 10.21
CA ALA A 107 33.94 -8.08 9.37
C ALA A 107 32.93 -9.17 9.75
N LEU A 108 32.71 -9.41 11.04
CA LEU A 108 31.70 -10.36 11.50
C LEU A 108 30.29 -9.89 11.18
N ALA A 109 29.95 -8.63 11.43
CA ALA A 109 28.64 -8.07 11.16
C ALA A 109 28.27 -8.15 9.65
N ASN A 110 29.26 -7.97 8.78
CA ASN A 110 29.11 -7.99 7.31
C ASN A 110 28.74 -9.36 6.73
N LEU A 111 28.98 -10.45 7.47
CA LEU A 111 28.61 -11.81 7.05
C LEU A 111 27.14 -12.15 7.30
N SER A 112 26.42 -11.29 8.01
CA SER A 112 25.01 -11.52 8.34
C SER A 112 24.09 -10.58 7.55
N ILE A 113 23.01 -11.13 7.02
CA ILE A 113 21.93 -10.37 6.35
C ILE A 113 20.88 -9.83 7.35
N HIS A 114 21.05 -10.13 8.64
CA HIS A 114 20.09 -9.67 9.65
C HIS A 114 20.11 -8.13 9.77
N PRO A 115 18.94 -7.45 9.84
CA PRO A 115 18.87 -5.98 9.85
C PRO A 115 19.74 -5.29 10.90
N LEU A 116 19.78 -5.84 12.12
CA LEU A 116 20.63 -5.30 13.20
C LEU A 116 22.13 -5.45 12.89
N SER A 117 22.54 -6.56 12.28
CA SER A 117 23.93 -6.76 11.85
C SER A 117 24.31 -5.81 10.73
N CYS A 118 23.41 -5.59 9.78
CA CYS A 118 23.58 -4.61 8.69
C CYS A 118 23.76 -3.19 9.25
N ALA A 119 22.94 -2.79 10.24
CA ALA A 119 23.05 -1.50 10.90
C ALA A 119 24.40 -1.33 11.62
N VAL A 120 24.87 -2.35 12.34
CA VAL A 120 26.20 -2.37 12.99
C VAL A 120 27.31 -2.26 11.95
N SER A 121 27.22 -3.02 10.84
CA SER A 121 28.22 -2.96 9.76
C SER A 121 28.28 -1.57 9.11
N GLN A 122 27.14 -0.94 8.88
CA GLN A 122 27.05 0.44 8.32
C GLN A 122 27.67 1.46 9.28
N TYR A 123 27.41 1.35 10.58
CA TYR A 123 27.99 2.22 11.60
C TYR A 123 29.53 2.14 11.63
N ILE A 124 30.08 0.92 11.59
CA ILE A 124 31.53 0.72 11.59
C ILE A 124 32.16 1.19 10.27
N GLY A 125 31.42 1.12 9.17
CA GLY A 125 31.88 1.57 7.85
C GLY A 125 32.70 0.51 7.09
N LYS A 126 33.49 0.98 6.10
CA LYS A 126 34.30 0.07 5.27
C LYS A 126 35.38 -0.59 6.10
N VAL A 127 35.26 -1.90 6.26
CA VAL A 127 36.28 -2.75 6.89
C VAL A 127 37.24 -3.23 5.79
N SER A 128 38.55 -3.23 6.09
CA SER A 128 39.56 -3.91 5.26
C SER A 128 39.18 -5.38 5.11
N LYS A 129 39.72 -6.08 4.09
CA LYS A 129 39.47 -7.52 3.83
C LYS A 129 39.98 -8.42 4.97
N THR A 130 39.28 -8.36 6.08
CA THR A 130 39.59 -9.17 7.26
C THR A 130 38.78 -10.47 7.17
N GLU A 131 39.45 -11.62 7.09
CA GLU A 131 38.80 -12.91 6.98
C GLU A 131 38.27 -13.36 8.35
N ILE A 132 37.03 -13.82 8.38
CA ILE A 132 36.39 -14.45 9.53
C ILE A 132 36.35 -15.97 9.29
N SER A 133 36.92 -16.72 10.22
CA SER A 133 36.77 -18.17 10.31
C SER A 133 35.74 -18.56 11.36
N ASP A 134 35.28 -19.82 11.32
CA ASP A 134 34.37 -20.40 12.32
C ASP A 134 33.06 -19.57 12.49
N PHE A 135 32.52 -19.00 11.41
CA PHE A 135 31.26 -18.26 11.47
C PHE A 135 30.10 -19.18 11.88
N VAL A 136 29.41 -18.80 12.95
CA VAL A 136 28.21 -19.51 13.43
C VAL A 136 27.10 -18.53 13.66
N TYR A 137 25.90 -18.86 13.10
CA TYR A 137 24.67 -18.16 13.37
C TYR A 137 23.88 -18.87 14.47
N HIS A 138 23.57 -18.18 15.56
CA HIS A 138 22.72 -18.66 16.64
C HIS A 138 21.33 -18.02 16.53
N GLU A 139 20.33 -18.78 16.16
CA GLU A 139 18.97 -18.29 15.93
C GLU A 139 18.40 -17.60 17.18
N GLY A 140 17.89 -16.38 17.02
CA GLY A 140 17.35 -15.57 18.11
C GLY A 140 18.36 -15.04 19.11
N GLN A 141 19.66 -15.37 18.97
CA GLN A 141 20.72 -15.00 19.94
C GLN A 141 21.75 -14.05 19.34
N GLY A 142 22.30 -14.38 18.16
CA GLY A 142 23.33 -13.57 17.53
C GLY A 142 24.25 -14.33 16.58
N ILE A 143 25.40 -13.74 16.30
CA ILE A 143 26.46 -14.29 15.43
C ILE A 143 27.78 -14.36 16.17
N ALA A 144 28.57 -15.40 15.90
CA ALA A 144 29.92 -15.60 16.42
C ALA A 144 30.88 -15.94 15.30
N GLY A 145 32.15 -15.66 15.50
CA GLY A 145 33.22 -16.01 14.58
C GLY A 145 34.60 -15.74 15.17
N ARG A 146 35.63 -16.05 14.40
CA ARG A 146 37.03 -15.83 14.80
C ARG A 146 37.76 -15.00 13.75
N CYS A 147 38.43 -13.95 14.20
CA CYS A 147 39.31 -13.11 13.40
C CYS A 147 40.73 -13.24 13.87
N GLY A 148 41.54 -14.05 13.20
CA GLY A 148 42.88 -14.43 13.71
C GLY A 148 42.77 -15.08 15.09
N ASN A 149 43.36 -14.45 16.11
CA ASN A 149 43.32 -14.95 17.50
C ASN A 149 42.13 -14.37 18.30
N LEU A 150 41.30 -13.51 17.71
CA LEU A 150 40.17 -12.90 18.40
C LEU A 150 38.92 -13.76 18.21
N GLN A 151 38.28 -14.13 19.30
CA GLN A 151 36.97 -14.74 19.33
C GLN A 151 35.93 -13.62 19.49
N ILE A 152 34.97 -13.53 18.56
CA ILE A 152 34.06 -12.39 18.46
C ILE A 152 32.64 -12.88 18.54
N ARG A 153 31.78 -12.15 19.27
CA ARG A 153 30.35 -12.38 19.35
C ARG A 153 29.59 -11.05 19.23
N LEU A 154 28.52 -11.06 18.44
CA LEU A 154 27.55 -9.97 18.32
C LEU A 154 26.15 -10.54 18.55
N GLY A 155 25.43 -10.05 19.57
CA GLY A 155 24.11 -10.62 19.84
C GLY A 155 23.38 -10.02 21.04
N SER A 156 22.35 -10.75 21.49
CA SER A 156 21.47 -10.32 22.57
C SER A 156 22.18 -10.28 23.95
N GLN A 157 21.68 -9.42 24.84
CA GLN A 157 22.15 -9.31 26.21
C GLN A 157 22.14 -10.65 26.95
N GLN A 158 21.08 -11.42 26.77
CA GLN A 158 20.89 -12.71 27.40
C GLN A 158 21.97 -13.71 26.97
N TRP A 159 22.30 -13.72 25.67
CA TRP A 159 23.36 -14.60 25.13
C TRP A 159 24.75 -14.25 25.61
N MET A 160 25.00 -12.97 25.95
CA MET A 160 26.25 -12.51 26.56
C MET A 160 26.35 -12.82 28.09
N GLY A 161 25.32 -13.43 28.68
CA GLY A 161 25.29 -13.78 30.08
C GLY A 161 25.21 -12.60 31.06
N LEU A 162 24.80 -11.43 30.60
CA LEU A 162 24.69 -10.23 31.40
C LEU A 162 23.43 -10.26 32.26
N LYS A 163 23.59 -10.34 33.58
CA LYS A 163 22.52 -10.44 34.57
C LYS A 163 21.80 -9.11 34.85
N ARG A 164 22.38 -7.98 34.48
CA ARG A 164 21.78 -6.66 34.74
C ARG A 164 20.87 -6.29 33.58
N ASN A 165 19.59 -6.23 33.86
CA ASN A 165 18.62 -5.66 32.89
C ASN A 165 18.98 -4.17 32.72
N ILE A 166 19.74 -3.83 31.71
CA ILE A 166 19.86 -2.45 31.25
C ILE A 166 18.50 -2.19 30.60
N ALA A 167 17.68 -1.33 31.22
CA ALA A 167 16.42 -0.92 30.63
C ALA A 167 16.72 -0.26 29.27
N GLN A 168 16.53 -1.00 28.20
CA GLN A 168 16.83 -0.54 26.85
C GLN A 168 15.54 -0.08 26.22
N GLU A 169 15.48 1.22 25.93
CA GLU A 169 14.36 1.81 25.17
C GLU A 169 14.40 1.41 23.69
N HIS A 170 15.56 0.93 23.20
CA HIS A 170 15.81 0.62 21.79
C HIS A 170 16.43 -0.76 21.58
N ALA A 171 16.39 -1.24 20.34
CA ALA A 171 17.07 -2.49 19.96
C ALA A 171 18.57 -2.37 20.22
N SER A 172 19.17 -3.41 20.80
CA SER A 172 20.58 -3.39 21.20
C SER A 172 21.29 -4.65 20.78
N VAL A 173 22.49 -4.48 20.22
CA VAL A 173 23.41 -5.57 19.86
C VAL A 173 24.66 -5.46 20.72
N PHE A 174 24.89 -6.41 21.61
CA PHE A 174 26.09 -6.47 22.45
C PHE A 174 27.27 -7.00 21.66
N ALA A 175 28.44 -6.41 21.90
CA ALA A 175 29.70 -6.78 21.29
C ALA A 175 30.64 -7.38 22.34
N GLU A 176 31.17 -8.58 22.07
CA GLU A 176 32.11 -9.29 22.93
C GLU A 176 33.30 -9.71 22.11
N ILE A 177 34.51 -9.56 22.70
CA ILE A 177 35.77 -10.10 22.16
C ILE A 177 36.48 -10.86 23.25
N ASN A 178 36.87 -12.11 22.98
CA ASN A 178 37.60 -13.00 23.91
C ASN A 178 36.96 -13.14 25.30
N GLY A 179 35.62 -13.15 25.36
CA GLY A 179 34.85 -13.24 26.61
C GLY A 179 34.68 -11.92 27.36
N GLU A 180 35.26 -10.82 26.88
CA GLU A 180 35.04 -9.48 27.42
C GLU A 180 33.97 -8.73 26.64
N VAL A 181 32.89 -8.31 27.30
CA VAL A 181 31.86 -7.46 26.70
C VAL A 181 32.38 -6.04 26.59
N LEU A 182 32.54 -5.54 25.37
CA LEU A 182 33.04 -4.20 25.08
C LEU A 182 32.01 -3.12 25.32
N GLY A 183 30.74 -3.44 25.08
CA GLY A 183 29.59 -2.53 25.09
C GLY A 183 28.47 -3.06 24.23
N TYR A 184 27.60 -2.15 23.82
CA TYR A 184 26.51 -2.47 22.93
C TYR A 184 26.25 -1.35 21.93
N PHE A 185 25.72 -1.74 20.76
CA PHE A 185 25.18 -0.82 19.77
C PHE A 185 23.70 -0.60 20.08
N GLU A 186 23.33 0.63 20.37
CA GLU A 186 21.95 1.05 20.48
C GLU A 186 21.47 1.46 19.10
N ILE A 187 20.46 0.78 18.58
CA ILE A 187 19.93 0.97 17.23
C ILE A 187 18.56 1.62 17.35
N ARG A 188 18.46 2.86 16.93
CA ARG A 188 17.22 3.64 16.91
C ARG A 188 16.71 3.69 15.49
N ASN A 189 15.56 3.07 15.24
CA ASN A 189 14.89 3.19 13.96
C ASN A 189 14.37 4.63 13.79
N GLN A 190 14.75 5.28 12.71
CA GLN A 190 14.26 6.63 12.41
C GLN A 190 12.91 6.55 11.69
N TYR A 191 11.96 7.39 12.12
CA TYR A 191 10.72 7.58 11.38
C TYR A 191 11.02 8.19 10.01
N ARG A 192 10.29 7.73 9.01
CA ARG A 192 10.43 8.31 7.67
C ARG A 192 10.06 9.80 7.69
N PRO A 193 10.76 10.64 6.91
CA PRO A 193 10.45 12.06 6.84
C PRO A 193 8.99 12.31 6.44
N GLY A 194 8.28 13.16 7.20
CA GLY A 194 6.89 13.55 6.95
C GLY A 194 5.84 12.49 7.32
N ILE A 195 6.23 11.38 7.97
CA ILE A 195 5.30 10.31 8.31
C ILE A 195 4.28 10.73 9.37
N LEU A 196 4.69 11.52 10.35
CA LEU A 196 3.79 11.99 11.41
C LEU A 196 2.71 12.91 10.84
N ASP A 197 3.09 13.82 9.94
CA ASP A 197 2.14 14.71 9.25
C ASP A 197 1.16 13.91 8.39
N MET A 198 1.66 12.89 7.69
CA MET A 198 0.84 11.96 6.92
C MET A 198 -0.20 11.24 7.80
N LEU A 199 0.22 10.70 8.95
CA LEU A 199 -0.68 10.02 9.88
C LEU A 199 -1.77 10.97 10.42
N LEU A 200 -1.40 12.19 10.76
CA LEU A 200 -2.36 13.20 11.21
C LEU A 200 -3.36 13.57 10.10
N GLU A 201 -2.94 13.59 8.84
CA GLU A 201 -3.83 13.87 7.73
C GLU A 201 -4.78 12.68 7.46
N VAL A 202 -4.28 11.43 7.51
CA VAL A 202 -5.11 10.22 7.41
C VAL A 202 -6.15 10.18 8.52
N LYS A 203 -5.76 10.47 9.75
CA LYS A 203 -6.64 10.47 10.94
C LYS A 203 -7.86 11.40 10.82
N LYS A 204 -7.81 12.42 9.97
CA LYS A 204 -8.97 13.29 9.73
C LYS A 204 -10.12 12.59 9.01
N GLN A 205 -9.87 11.47 8.37
CA GLN A 205 -10.83 10.80 7.50
C GLN A 205 -11.04 9.31 7.82
N GLN A 206 -10.06 8.67 8.48
CA GLN A 206 -10.07 7.27 8.86
C GLN A 206 -9.58 7.09 10.29
N ASP A 207 -10.04 6.02 10.93
CA ASP A 207 -9.45 5.57 12.18
C ASP A 207 -8.09 4.94 11.90
N ILE A 208 -7.09 5.31 12.72
CA ILE A 208 -5.73 4.79 12.58
C ILE A 208 -5.31 3.99 13.80
N TYR A 209 -4.72 2.83 13.58
CA TYR A 209 -4.18 1.94 14.60
C TYR A 209 -2.74 1.57 14.31
N LEU A 210 -1.98 1.31 15.35
CA LEU A 210 -0.64 0.74 15.27
C LEU A 210 -0.67 -0.68 15.81
N LEU A 211 -0.19 -1.64 15.01
CA LEU A 211 0.11 -3.02 15.44
C LEU A 211 1.60 -3.29 15.29
N SER A 212 2.34 -3.38 16.38
CA SER A 212 3.78 -3.60 16.36
C SER A 212 4.19 -4.81 17.19
N GLY A 213 5.12 -5.61 16.66
CA GLY A 213 5.79 -6.66 17.42
C GLY A 213 6.84 -6.16 18.41
N ASP A 214 7.23 -4.88 18.27
CA ASP A 214 8.26 -4.28 19.13
C ASP A 214 7.71 -3.96 20.53
N ALA A 215 8.64 -3.74 21.48
CA ALA A 215 8.34 -3.24 22.81
C ALA A 215 7.74 -1.82 22.76
N ASP A 216 7.06 -1.44 23.83
CA ASP A 216 6.28 -0.20 23.93
C ASP A 216 7.10 1.06 24.24
N ALA A 217 8.41 1.00 24.12
CA ALA A 217 9.33 2.12 24.42
C ALA A 217 8.94 3.44 23.76
N GLU A 218 8.40 3.37 22.53
CA GLU A 218 7.98 4.55 21.75
C GLU A 218 6.52 4.96 21.96
N ARG A 219 5.79 4.33 22.89
CA ARG A 219 4.39 4.66 23.19
C ARG A 219 4.17 6.15 23.42
N LYS A 220 5.05 6.80 24.21
CA LYS A 220 4.96 8.23 24.51
C LYS A 220 5.05 9.12 23.28
N ASN A 221 5.87 8.73 22.31
CA ASN A 221 6.08 9.49 21.07
C ASN A 221 4.91 9.35 20.08
N LEU A 222 4.25 8.18 20.09
CA LEU A 222 3.17 7.84 19.15
C LEU A 222 1.77 8.17 19.72
N MET A 223 1.64 8.27 21.05
CA MET A 223 0.37 8.56 21.71
C MET A 223 -0.30 9.86 21.22
N PRO A 224 0.42 10.98 20.95
CA PRO A 224 -0.21 12.19 20.44
C PRO A 224 -0.86 11.99 19.05
N VAL A 225 -0.32 11.09 18.23
CA VAL A 225 -0.79 10.82 16.87
C VAL A 225 -1.93 9.80 16.87
N PHE A 226 -1.72 8.64 17.46
CA PHE A 226 -2.68 7.54 17.43
C PHE A 226 -3.74 7.63 18.53
N GLY A 227 -3.37 8.08 19.72
CA GLY A 227 -4.14 7.91 20.95
C GLY A 227 -3.79 6.62 21.68
N GLU A 228 -3.98 6.58 22.99
CA GLU A 228 -3.56 5.45 23.82
C GLU A 228 -4.26 4.11 23.46
N SER A 229 -5.57 4.16 23.20
CA SER A 229 -6.40 3.00 22.86
C SER A 229 -6.11 2.40 21.48
N HIS A 230 -5.35 3.10 20.63
CA HIS A 230 -5.05 2.67 19.25
C HIS A 230 -3.61 2.15 19.07
N LEU A 231 -2.87 1.96 20.16
CA LEU A 231 -1.49 1.53 20.17
C LEU A 231 -1.35 0.11 20.75
N PHE A 232 -1.03 -0.85 19.91
CA PHE A 232 -0.85 -2.25 20.26
C PHE A 232 0.61 -2.65 20.03
N PHE A 233 1.35 -2.84 21.12
CA PHE A 233 2.75 -3.29 21.11
C PHE A 233 2.86 -4.75 21.54
N ASN A 234 4.06 -5.35 21.34
CA ASN A 234 4.36 -6.76 21.66
C ASN A 234 3.38 -7.75 20.98
N GLN A 235 2.91 -7.45 19.77
CA GLN A 235 1.95 -8.26 19.07
C GLN A 235 2.64 -9.38 18.27
N LEU A 236 2.28 -10.61 18.54
CA LEU A 236 2.66 -11.75 17.70
C LEU A 236 1.86 -11.69 16.36
N PRO A 237 2.36 -12.32 15.27
CA PRO A 237 1.68 -12.33 13.97
C PRO A 237 0.21 -12.81 14.04
N GLU A 238 -0.08 -13.84 14.87
CA GLU A 238 -1.44 -14.32 15.08
C GLU A 238 -2.33 -13.30 15.79
N GLN A 239 -1.78 -12.56 16.75
CA GLN A 239 -2.52 -11.51 17.46
C GLN A 239 -2.86 -10.35 16.54
N LYS A 240 -1.96 -9.96 15.62
CA LYS A 240 -2.25 -8.97 14.60
C LYS A 240 -3.44 -9.40 13.74
N THR A 241 -3.46 -10.65 13.31
CA THR A 241 -4.53 -11.22 12.50
C THR A 241 -5.87 -11.22 13.24
N ASN A 242 -5.89 -11.68 14.49
CA ASN A 242 -7.08 -11.71 15.32
C ASN A 242 -7.65 -10.31 15.60
N GLN A 243 -6.78 -9.32 15.77
CA GLN A 243 -7.20 -7.94 15.97
C GLN A 243 -7.88 -7.36 14.72
N ILE A 244 -7.36 -7.64 13.52
CA ILE A 244 -7.98 -7.25 12.25
C ILE A 244 -9.37 -7.90 12.12
N GLU A 245 -9.48 -9.20 12.39
CA GLU A 245 -10.77 -9.91 12.37
C GLU A 245 -11.78 -9.31 13.37
N ALA A 246 -11.32 -8.92 14.56
CA ALA A 246 -12.17 -8.27 15.55
C ALA A 246 -12.75 -6.94 15.03
N TRP A 247 -11.94 -6.09 14.40
CA TRP A 247 -12.45 -4.85 13.79
C TRP A 247 -13.40 -5.11 12.63
N GLN A 248 -13.10 -6.06 11.76
CA GLN A 248 -14.00 -6.44 10.66
C GLN A 248 -15.34 -6.97 11.16
N SER A 249 -15.34 -7.73 12.26
CA SER A 249 -16.58 -8.27 12.87
C SER A 249 -17.50 -7.17 13.42
N THR A 250 -16.97 -5.98 13.73
CA THR A 250 -17.74 -4.80 14.12
C THR A 250 -18.19 -3.94 12.92
N GLY A 251 -17.91 -4.40 11.70
CA GLY A 251 -18.35 -3.76 10.46
C GLY A 251 -17.34 -2.80 9.83
N ASN A 252 -16.11 -2.72 10.37
CA ASN A 252 -15.06 -1.88 9.81
C ASN A 252 -14.44 -2.53 8.56
N THR A 253 -14.06 -1.68 7.61
CA THR A 253 -13.30 -2.07 6.42
C THR A 253 -11.85 -1.72 6.62
N VAL A 254 -11.00 -2.73 6.78
CA VAL A 254 -9.64 -2.59 7.29
C VAL A 254 -8.60 -2.65 6.17
N MET A 255 -7.70 -1.65 6.14
CA MET A 255 -6.47 -1.66 5.34
C MET A 255 -5.27 -1.87 6.26
N MET A 256 -4.47 -2.91 6.01
CA MET A 256 -3.21 -3.16 6.73
C MET A 256 -2.02 -2.74 5.88
N LEU A 257 -1.16 -1.88 6.46
CA LEU A 257 0.10 -1.46 5.85
C LEU A 257 1.28 -2.05 6.66
N GLY A 258 2.18 -2.75 6.00
CA GLY A 258 3.34 -3.42 6.62
C GLY A 258 4.50 -3.56 5.64
N ASP A 259 5.65 -4.08 6.12
CA ASP A 259 6.81 -4.40 5.27
C ASP A 259 6.69 -5.74 4.54
N GLY A 260 5.73 -6.55 4.95
CA GLY A 260 5.38 -7.82 4.33
C GLY A 260 6.15 -9.04 4.81
N LEU A 261 7.24 -8.89 5.55
CA LEU A 261 8.03 -10.04 6.00
C LEU A 261 7.30 -10.85 7.08
N ASN A 262 6.67 -10.17 8.03
CA ASN A 262 5.96 -10.78 9.16
C ASN A 262 4.43 -10.59 9.08
N ASP A 263 3.94 -9.82 8.12
CA ASP A 263 2.55 -9.36 8.05
C ASP A 263 1.71 -10.09 6.98
N ALA A 264 2.25 -11.11 6.31
CA ALA A 264 1.58 -11.81 5.21
C ALA A 264 0.17 -12.34 5.60
N ASN A 265 0.03 -12.89 6.81
CA ASN A 265 -1.26 -13.37 7.32
C ASN A 265 -2.21 -12.20 7.59
N ALA A 266 -1.72 -11.12 8.18
CA ALA A 266 -2.49 -9.90 8.43
C ALA A 266 -2.97 -9.25 7.13
N PHE A 267 -2.13 -9.22 6.07
CA PHE A 267 -2.54 -8.75 4.73
C PHE A 267 -3.65 -9.60 4.14
N SER A 268 -3.53 -10.92 4.22
CA SER A 268 -4.52 -11.84 3.66
C SER A 268 -5.88 -11.74 4.36
N LYS A 269 -5.91 -11.33 5.62
CA LYS A 269 -7.12 -11.16 6.41
C LYS A 269 -7.75 -9.79 6.28
N SER A 270 -6.95 -8.75 6.08
CA SER A 270 -7.46 -7.39 5.86
C SER A 270 -8.26 -7.30 4.55
N ASP A 271 -9.14 -6.30 4.44
CA ASP A 271 -9.86 -6.02 3.19
C ASP A 271 -8.92 -5.56 2.09
N VAL A 272 -7.84 -4.85 2.47
CA VAL A 272 -6.76 -4.45 1.59
C VAL A 272 -5.41 -4.58 2.31
N GLY A 273 -4.55 -5.46 1.81
CA GLY A 273 -3.17 -5.59 2.28
C GLY A 273 -2.22 -4.75 1.44
N VAL A 274 -1.45 -3.87 2.08
CA VAL A 274 -0.49 -2.95 1.43
C VAL A 274 0.92 -3.25 1.90
N ALA A 275 1.77 -3.74 0.99
CA ALA A 275 3.19 -3.91 1.26
C ALA A 275 3.95 -2.61 0.96
N VAL A 276 4.63 -2.05 1.95
CA VAL A 276 5.51 -0.88 1.82
C VAL A 276 6.93 -1.36 1.54
N ILE A 277 7.48 -1.04 0.37
CA ILE A 277 8.79 -1.55 -0.07
C ILE A 277 9.79 -0.42 -0.29
N GLU A 278 11.03 -0.64 0.09
CA GLU A 278 12.14 0.30 -0.17
C GLU A 278 12.85 0.06 -1.50
N ASN A 279 12.89 -1.20 -1.95
CA ASN A 279 13.51 -1.63 -3.22
C ASN A 279 12.71 -2.73 -3.88
N GLN A 280 12.73 -2.75 -5.21
CA GLN A 280 12.04 -3.75 -6.04
C GLN A 280 12.64 -5.18 -5.98
N HIS A 281 13.73 -5.40 -5.24
CA HIS A 281 14.48 -6.67 -5.22
C HIS A 281 14.17 -7.57 -4.02
N HIS A 282 13.23 -7.22 -3.16
CA HIS A 282 12.84 -8.06 -2.04
C HIS A 282 11.70 -9.01 -2.40
N PHE A 283 11.63 -10.12 -1.67
CA PHE A 283 10.49 -11.03 -1.73
C PHE A 283 9.20 -10.24 -1.47
N LEU A 284 8.26 -10.32 -2.43
CA LEU A 284 6.96 -9.67 -2.30
C LEU A 284 5.99 -10.66 -1.64
N PRO A 285 5.44 -10.31 -0.49
CA PRO A 285 4.40 -11.12 0.12
C PRO A 285 3.11 -11.06 -0.72
N PRO A 286 2.18 -12.00 -0.53
CA PRO A 286 0.86 -11.90 -1.12
C PRO A 286 0.15 -10.65 -0.56
N CYS A 287 0.02 -9.61 -1.37
CA CYS A 287 -0.62 -8.36 -1.03
C CYS A 287 -1.51 -7.86 -2.17
N ASP A 288 -2.40 -6.93 -1.87
CA ASP A 288 -3.29 -6.29 -2.84
C ASP A 288 -2.64 -5.06 -3.50
N VAL A 289 -1.79 -4.37 -2.75
CA VAL A 289 -1.13 -3.13 -3.16
C VAL A 289 0.32 -3.15 -2.75
N ILE A 290 1.18 -2.70 -3.65
CA ILE A 290 2.59 -2.41 -3.35
C ILE A 290 2.75 -0.89 -3.36
N LEU A 291 3.28 -0.35 -2.28
CA LEU A 291 3.54 1.07 -2.14
C LEU A 291 5.05 1.31 -1.93
N GLU A 292 5.66 2.07 -2.81
CA GLU A 292 7.05 2.49 -2.61
C GLU A 292 7.16 3.36 -1.34
N ALA A 293 8.13 3.07 -0.50
CA ALA A 293 8.33 3.75 0.78
C ALA A 293 8.42 5.28 0.66
N LYS A 294 9.08 5.77 -0.40
CA LYS A 294 9.14 7.22 -0.72
C LYS A 294 7.77 7.84 -1.04
N GLY A 295 6.81 7.02 -1.49
CA GLY A 295 5.43 7.41 -1.79
C GLY A 295 4.50 7.39 -0.56
N LEU A 296 4.92 6.78 0.55
CA LEU A 296 4.07 6.62 1.74
C LEU A 296 3.57 7.95 2.30
N LYS A 297 4.39 9.00 2.27
CA LYS A 297 4.00 10.36 2.67
C LYS A 297 2.82 10.92 1.87
N ASN A 298 2.58 10.41 0.65
CA ASN A 298 1.50 10.82 -0.22
C ASN A 298 0.24 9.96 -0.06
N LEU A 299 0.22 9.03 0.90
CA LEU A 299 -0.92 8.12 1.14
C LEU A 299 -2.29 8.86 1.25
N PRO A 300 -2.41 10.00 1.98
CA PRO A 300 -3.67 10.72 2.04
C PRO A 300 -4.15 11.20 0.66
N ALA A 301 -3.25 11.71 -0.18
CA ALA A 301 -3.55 12.15 -1.54
C ALA A 301 -3.97 10.98 -2.45
N LEU A 302 -3.26 9.84 -2.35
CA LEU A 302 -3.59 8.61 -3.08
C LEU A 302 -4.98 8.10 -2.69
N MET A 303 -5.29 8.03 -1.40
CA MET A 303 -6.61 7.59 -0.92
C MET A 303 -7.73 8.54 -1.35
N LYS A 304 -7.51 9.83 -1.29
CA LYS A 304 -8.47 10.84 -1.77
C LYS A 304 -8.70 10.72 -3.27
N TYR A 305 -7.65 10.49 -4.05
CA TYR A 305 -7.75 10.22 -5.47
C TYR A 305 -8.57 8.96 -5.77
N VAL A 306 -8.32 7.86 -5.06
CA VAL A 306 -9.10 6.62 -5.20
C VAL A 306 -10.59 6.86 -4.94
N ARG A 307 -10.94 7.61 -3.90
CA ARG A 307 -12.33 7.99 -3.60
C ARG A 307 -12.97 8.84 -4.70
N GLN A 308 -12.22 9.74 -5.32
CA GLN A 308 -12.67 10.58 -6.43
C GLN A 308 -12.97 9.77 -7.71
N GLY A 309 -12.43 8.57 -7.85
CA GLY A 309 -12.76 7.64 -8.93
C GLY A 309 -14.25 7.35 -9.04
N ARG A 310 -14.97 7.29 -7.90
CA ARG A 310 -16.45 7.16 -7.91
C ARG A 310 -17.13 8.31 -8.64
N THR A 311 -16.67 9.52 -8.41
CA THR A 311 -17.23 10.71 -9.06
C THR A 311 -17.00 10.65 -10.56
N THR A 312 -15.82 10.25 -11.01
CA THR A 312 -15.52 10.04 -12.45
C THR A 312 -16.45 9.00 -13.05
N LEU A 313 -16.64 7.86 -12.40
CA LEU A 313 -17.56 6.80 -12.84
C LEU A 313 -19.00 7.31 -12.93
N LEU A 314 -19.48 7.98 -11.89
CA LEU A 314 -20.86 8.50 -11.88
C LEU A 314 -21.08 9.53 -12.96
N LEU A 315 -20.14 10.43 -13.22
CA LEU A 315 -20.23 11.42 -14.30
C LEU A 315 -20.29 10.75 -15.67
N ALA A 316 -19.37 9.81 -15.94
CA ALA A 316 -19.34 9.08 -17.21
C ALA A 316 -20.60 8.23 -17.40
N PHE A 317 -21.07 7.58 -16.34
CA PHE A 317 -22.31 6.80 -16.34
C PHE A 317 -23.55 7.68 -16.61
N THR A 318 -23.68 8.79 -15.89
CA THR A 318 -24.79 9.74 -16.06
C THR A 318 -24.82 10.29 -17.49
N PHE A 319 -23.66 10.65 -18.02
CA PHE A 319 -23.56 11.10 -19.43
C PHE A 319 -24.04 10.01 -20.39
N SER A 320 -23.61 8.75 -20.20
CA SER A 320 -24.02 7.62 -21.02
C SER A 320 -25.52 7.40 -20.99
N VAL A 321 -26.13 7.43 -19.80
CA VAL A 321 -27.58 7.24 -19.63
C VAL A 321 -28.37 8.39 -20.31
N MET A 322 -27.94 9.63 -20.07
CA MET A 322 -28.59 10.79 -20.71
C MET A 322 -28.50 10.73 -22.23
N TYR A 323 -27.31 10.39 -22.77
CA TYR A 323 -27.11 10.25 -24.20
C TYR A 323 -28.03 9.18 -24.80
N ASN A 324 -28.13 8.02 -24.16
CA ASN A 324 -29.00 6.93 -24.61
C ASN A 324 -30.50 7.31 -24.51
N LEU A 325 -30.91 8.01 -23.45
CA LEU A 325 -32.30 8.45 -23.29
C LEU A 325 -32.71 9.45 -24.39
N ILE A 326 -31.82 10.41 -24.70
CA ILE A 326 -32.06 11.37 -25.78
C ILE A 326 -32.14 10.65 -27.13
N GLY A 327 -31.21 9.75 -27.41
CA GLY A 327 -31.24 8.96 -28.66
C GLY A 327 -32.47 8.09 -28.77
N LEU A 328 -32.89 7.45 -27.68
CA LEU A 328 -34.11 6.63 -27.63
C LEU A 328 -35.36 7.43 -27.87
N TYR A 329 -35.46 8.66 -27.33
CA TYR A 329 -36.58 9.57 -27.57
C TYR A 329 -36.77 9.85 -29.07
N PHE A 330 -35.68 10.21 -29.77
CA PHE A 330 -35.76 10.47 -31.21
C PHE A 330 -35.96 9.19 -32.04
N ALA A 331 -35.43 8.06 -31.60
CA ALA A 331 -35.60 6.76 -32.26
C ALA A 331 -37.06 6.29 -32.24
N VAL A 332 -37.73 6.37 -31.08
CA VAL A 332 -39.16 5.98 -30.93
C VAL A 332 -40.07 6.84 -31.80
N GLN A 333 -39.75 8.12 -32.02
CA GLN A 333 -40.50 9.01 -32.89
C GLN A 333 -40.25 8.78 -34.39
N GLY A 334 -39.35 7.85 -34.75
CA GLY A 334 -39.00 7.62 -36.15
C GLY A 334 -38.17 8.73 -36.80
N MET A 335 -37.65 9.67 -35.99
CA MET A 335 -36.87 10.82 -36.47
C MET A 335 -35.37 10.46 -36.73
N LEU A 336 -34.92 9.32 -36.26
CA LEU A 336 -33.56 8.82 -36.45
C LEU A 336 -33.53 7.62 -37.38
N THR A 337 -32.62 7.67 -38.35
CA THR A 337 -32.34 6.50 -39.19
C THR A 337 -31.37 5.54 -38.53
N PRO A 338 -31.38 4.22 -38.86
CA PRO A 338 -30.45 3.25 -38.35
C PRO A 338 -28.96 3.59 -38.61
N VAL A 339 -28.69 4.25 -39.76
CA VAL A 339 -27.33 4.70 -40.13
C VAL A 339 -26.85 5.80 -39.17
N VAL A 340 -27.69 6.78 -38.86
CA VAL A 340 -27.35 7.84 -37.91
C VAL A 340 -27.14 7.25 -36.51
N ALA A 341 -27.99 6.32 -36.09
CA ALA A 341 -27.82 5.63 -34.80
C ALA A 341 -26.48 4.86 -34.71
N ALA A 342 -26.08 4.18 -35.78
CA ALA A 342 -24.84 3.45 -35.88
C ALA A 342 -23.60 4.37 -35.79
N ILE A 343 -23.71 5.64 -36.25
CA ILE A 343 -22.64 6.65 -36.11
C ILE A 343 -22.63 7.25 -34.70
N LEU A 344 -23.78 7.48 -34.09
CA LEU A 344 -23.90 8.08 -32.77
C LEU A 344 -23.35 7.19 -31.67
N MET A 345 -23.41 5.85 -31.78
CA MET A 345 -22.89 4.92 -30.78
C MET A 345 -21.38 5.01 -30.55
N PRO A 346 -20.51 4.92 -31.58
CA PRO A 346 -19.07 5.11 -31.37
C PRO A 346 -18.73 6.49 -30.78
N ILE A 347 -19.44 7.54 -31.18
CA ILE A 347 -19.27 8.91 -30.66
C ILE A 347 -19.54 8.93 -29.15
N SER A 348 -20.61 8.30 -28.68
CA SER A 348 -20.86 8.14 -27.24
C SER A 348 -19.73 7.45 -26.51
N THR A 349 -19.21 6.36 -27.08
CA THR A 349 -18.10 5.61 -26.49
C THR A 349 -16.83 6.46 -26.40
N VAL A 350 -16.45 7.15 -27.46
CA VAL A 350 -15.30 8.07 -27.46
C VAL A 350 -15.47 9.19 -26.43
N SER A 351 -16.68 9.75 -26.32
CA SER A 351 -16.98 10.77 -25.32
C SER A 351 -16.79 10.27 -23.88
N ILE A 352 -17.22 9.05 -23.57
CA ILE A 352 -17.05 8.44 -22.25
C ILE A 352 -15.58 8.18 -21.94
N VAL A 353 -14.81 7.67 -22.91
CA VAL A 353 -13.35 7.51 -22.77
C VAL A 353 -12.69 8.86 -22.50
N GLY A 354 -13.09 9.90 -23.25
CA GLY A 354 -12.62 11.28 -23.03
C GLY A 354 -12.93 11.79 -21.62
N ILE A 355 -14.18 11.66 -21.16
CA ILE A 355 -14.60 12.06 -19.81
C ILE A 355 -13.76 11.32 -18.76
N SER A 356 -13.62 9.99 -18.87
CA SER A 356 -12.85 9.18 -17.94
C SER A 356 -11.38 9.61 -17.90
N PHE A 357 -10.79 9.89 -19.06
CA PHE A 357 -9.39 10.33 -19.16
C PHE A 357 -9.17 11.73 -18.56
N PHE A 358 -9.98 12.71 -18.97
CA PHE A 358 -9.82 14.09 -18.49
C PHE A 358 -10.13 14.22 -17.00
N MET A 359 -11.19 13.57 -16.51
CA MET A 359 -11.56 13.63 -15.09
C MET A 359 -10.54 12.94 -14.20
N SER A 360 -10.01 11.77 -14.61
CA SER A 360 -8.95 11.10 -13.86
C SER A 360 -7.71 11.98 -13.73
N ARG A 361 -7.28 12.64 -14.81
CA ARG A 361 -6.15 13.57 -14.77
C ARG A 361 -6.44 14.85 -13.98
N TYR A 362 -7.63 15.39 -14.09
CA TYR A 362 -8.06 16.56 -13.32
C TYR A 362 -7.96 16.28 -11.82
N PHE A 363 -8.49 15.15 -11.33
CA PHE A 363 -8.42 14.78 -9.93
C PHE A 363 -6.99 14.44 -9.48
N ALA A 364 -6.18 13.83 -10.33
CA ALA A 364 -4.77 13.60 -10.04
C ALA A 364 -4.01 14.92 -9.84
N LYS A 365 -4.23 15.89 -10.73
CA LYS A 365 -3.62 17.23 -10.61
C LYS A 365 -4.08 17.95 -9.34
N GLN A 366 -5.35 17.81 -8.96
CA GLN A 366 -5.90 18.40 -7.73
C GLN A 366 -5.23 17.84 -6.47
N GLN A 367 -4.76 16.60 -6.52
CA GLN A 367 -4.03 15.94 -5.43
C GLN A 367 -2.50 16.05 -5.57
N ASN A 368 -1.98 16.86 -6.50
CA ASN A 368 -0.54 16.97 -6.81
C ASN A 368 0.13 15.64 -7.15
N LEU A 369 -0.59 14.71 -7.76
CA LEU A 369 -0.05 13.45 -8.24
C LEU A 369 0.58 13.61 -9.62
N GLN A 370 1.63 12.83 -9.90
CA GLN A 370 2.23 12.72 -11.23
C GLN A 370 1.23 12.08 -12.20
N ILE A 371 1.22 12.57 -13.47
CA ILE A 371 0.22 12.18 -14.48
C ILE A 371 0.93 11.47 -15.65
#